data_aab07dad1626fc7770ad1330b3ca8081
#
_entry.id   aab07dad1626fc7770ad1330b3ca8081
#
_cell.length_a   1.000
_cell.length_b   1.000
_cell.length_c   1.000
_cell.angle_alpha   90.00
_cell.angle_beta   90.00
_cell.angle_gamma   90.00
#
_symmetry.space_group_name_H-M   'P 1'
#
loop_
_entity.id
_entity.type
_entity.pdbx_description
1 polymer ?
#
loop_
_entity_poly.entity_id
_entity_poly.type
_entity_poly.pdbx_seq_one_letter_code
_entity_poly.pdbx_strand_id
1 'polypeptide(L)'
;MEFRIYGSADAPSLMLIPGLGVSHELFLPLIDLLKSHFHIIAVEVDGFTVGHHTEFTTVEDQATQAINYIKTELKGYLDCAYGLSLGGKILSHMLSCGEVIVGHAVMDAAPLLPLPKWLVKPLAGYQSLNVWSCYHWRGMWRMVFRSHYFGVLLDECRKTFPWGGRRAVIDGYHSVYTTKLERICGGDVHYWYGTKESFVAKPQSEHLLKLCPNAHIEVFPKMNHGQLLIDHPLEVASRIINLLN
;
A
#
# COMPACT_ATOMS: atom_id res chain seq x y z
N MET A 1 3.83 5.73 12.96
CA MET A 1 2.78 4.84 12.39
C MET A 1 1.74 4.56 13.45
N GLU A 2 0.46 4.61 13.11
CA GLU A 2 -0.66 4.23 13.99
C GLU A 2 -1.40 3.03 13.43
N PHE A 3 -2.11 2.32 14.32
CA PHE A 3 -2.82 1.11 13.97
C PHE A 3 -4.27 1.23 14.41
N ARG A 4 -5.22 1.01 13.48
CA ARG A 4 -6.67 1.01 13.73
C ARG A 4 -7.14 -0.43 13.68
N ILE A 5 -7.81 -0.86 14.74
CA ILE A 5 -8.19 -2.26 14.92
C ILE A 5 -9.68 -2.46 14.65
N TYR A 6 -10.01 -3.50 13.89
CA TYR A 6 -11.38 -3.89 13.58
C TYR A 6 -11.53 -5.41 13.67
N GLY A 7 -12.73 -5.89 13.94
CA GLY A 7 -13.04 -7.32 14.04
C GLY A 7 -12.65 -7.94 15.38
N SER A 8 -12.75 -9.27 15.46
CA SER A 8 -12.45 -10.01 16.69
C SER A 8 -10.97 -10.33 16.81
N ALA A 9 -10.41 -10.20 18.01
CA ALA A 9 -9.01 -10.57 18.30
C ALA A 9 -8.73 -12.08 18.14
N ASP A 10 -9.77 -12.92 18.19
CA ASP A 10 -9.65 -14.39 18.04
C ASP A 10 -9.66 -14.83 16.57
N ALA A 11 -9.96 -13.93 15.63
CA ALA A 11 -9.97 -14.24 14.20
C ALA A 11 -8.56 -14.14 13.59
N PRO A 12 -8.30 -14.77 12.42
CA PRO A 12 -7.05 -14.61 11.70
C PRO A 12 -6.67 -13.15 11.47
N SER A 13 -5.41 -12.80 11.63
CA SER A 13 -4.91 -11.43 11.56
C SER A 13 -4.71 -10.97 10.12
N LEU A 14 -5.19 -9.76 9.79
CA LEU A 14 -5.02 -9.11 8.48
C LEU A 14 -4.49 -7.70 8.65
N MET A 15 -3.30 -7.42 8.12
CA MET A 15 -2.76 -6.07 8.09
C MET A 15 -3.02 -5.41 6.73
N LEU A 16 -3.60 -4.18 6.75
CA LEU A 16 -3.89 -3.38 5.57
C LEU A 16 -2.99 -2.13 5.55
N ILE A 17 -2.11 -2.02 4.57
CA ILE A 17 -1.10 -0.94 4.48
C ILE A 17 -1.41 -0.06 3.26
N PRO A 18 -1.76 1.23 3.46
CA PRO A 18 -2.19 2.10 2.37
C PRO A 18 -1.03 2.58 1.48
N GLY A 19 -1.41 3.17 0.34
CA GLY A 19 -0.51 3.77 -0.61
C GLY A 19 -0.03 5.18 -0.22
N LEU A 20 0.79 5.76 -1.08
CA LEU A 20 1.27 7.12 -0.93
C LEU A 20 0.13 8.13 -1.03
N GLY A 21 -0.03 8.99 -0.04
CA GLY A 21 -1.01 10.08 -0.07
C GLY A 21 -2.44 9.65 0.24
N VAL A 22 -2.65 8.43 0.73
CA VAL A 22 -3.97 7.93 1.14
C VAL A 22 -3.94 7.44 2.58
N SER A 23 -5.08 7.55 3.27
CA SER A 23 -5.25 7.09 4.65
C SER A 23 -5.78 5.66 4.73
N HIS A 24 -5.85 5.09 5.95
CA HIS A 24 -6.52 3.81 6.16
C HIS A 24 -8.00 3.84 5.78
N GLU A 25 -8.63 5.03 5.72
CA GLU A 25 -10.05 5.16 5.37
C GLU A 25 -10.35 4.69 3.94
N LEU A 26 -9.34 4.65 3.06
CA LEU A 26 -9.46 4.04 1.74
C LEU A 26 -9.91 2.56 1.82
N PHE A 27 -9.54 1.88 2.90
CA PHE A 27 -9.90 0.47 3.12
C PHE A 27 -11.25 0.27 3.81
N LEU A 28 -11.97 1.32 4.25
CA LEU A 28 -13.22 1.14 4.99
C LEU A 28 -14.26 0.25 4.28
N PRO A 29 -14.47 0.36 2.95
CA PRO A 29 -15.38 -0.56 2.25
C PRO A 29 -14.90 -2.02 2.31
N LEU A 30 -13.58 -2.27 2.24
CA LEU A 30 -12.99 -3.59 2.37
C LEU A 30 -13.06 -4.09 3.82
N ILE A 31 -12.78 -3.23 4.79
CA ILE A 31 -12.87 -3.53 6.23
C ILE A 31 -14.28 -3.97 6.60
N ASP A 32 -15.31 -3.28 6.11
CA ASP A 32 -16.70 -3.63 6.40
C ASP A 32 -17.08 -5.03 5.89
N LEU A 33 -16.47 -5.48 4.79
CA LEU A 33 -16.66 -6.83 4.25
C LEU A 33 -15.87 -7.91 5.02
N LEU A 34 -14.72 -7.54 5.60
CA LEU A 34 -13.78 -8.50 6.17
C LEU A 34 -13.81 -8.59 7.71
N LYS A 35 -14.31 -7.56 8.42
CA LYS A 35 -14.25 -7.49 9.89
C LYS A 35 -14.96 -8.61 10.65
N SER A 36 -15.86 -9.35 9.99
CA SER A 36 -16.48 -10.55 10.57
C SER A 36 -15.63 -11.82 10.41
N HIS A 37 -14.60 -11.78 9.58
CA HIS A 37 -13.72 -12.91 9.26
C HIS A 37 -12.31 -12.74 9.81
N PHE A 38 -11.87 -11.49 10.06
CA PHE A 38 -10.49 -11.16 10.41
C PHE A 38 -10.38 -10.22 11.61
N HIS A 39 -9.27 -10.36 12.33
CA HIS A 39 -8.70 -9.33 13.17
C HIS A 39 -7.91 -8.38 12.28
N ILE A 40 -8.49 -7.22 11.94
CA ILE A 40 -7.92 -6.30 10.96
C ILE A 40 -7.11 -5.22 11.65
N ILE A 41 -5.87 -5.06 11.20
CA ILE A 41 -4.93 -4.02 11.59
C ILE A 41 -4.77 -3.06 10.40
N ALA A 42 -5.54 -1.98 10.37
CA ALA A 42 -5.42 -0.96 9.33
C ALA A 42 -4.37 0.07 9.74
N VAL A 43 -3.39 0.27 8.87
CA VAL A 43 -2.21 1.08 9.15
C VAL A 43 -2.42 2.53 8.72
N GLU A 44 -2.06 3.47 9.60
CA GLU A 44 -1.84 4.87 9.28
C GLU A 44 -0.34 5.10 9.05
N VAL A 45 0.05 5.29 7.81
CA VAL A 45 1.45 5.56 7.45
C VAL A 45 1.80 6.98 7.84
N ASP A 46 2.96 7.17 8.51
CA ASP A 46 3.45 8.49 8.88
C ASP A 46 3.56 9.43 7.67
N GLY A 47 3.26 10.70 7.89
CA GLY A 47 3.16 11.70 6.83
C GLY A 47 1.82 11.70 6.08
N PHE A 48 0.95 10.68 6.29
CA PHE A 48 -0.38 10.58 5.67
C PHE A 48 -1.49 10.29 6.69
N THR A 49 -1.15 10.37 7.98
CA THR A 49 -2.10 10.23 9.09
C THR A 49 -3.08 11.40 9.10
N VAL A 50 -4.38 11.10 9.23
CA VAL A 50 -5.43 12.13 9.29
C VAL A 50 -5.61 12.61 10.74
N GLY A 51 -5.67 13.90 10.94
CA GLY A 51 -5.98 14.52 12.24
C GLY A 51 -4.79 15.15 12.96
N HIS A 52 -3.55 14.76 12.64
CA HIS A 52 -2.34 15.38 13.21
C HIS A 52 -1.11 15.19 12.32
N HIS A 53 -0.10 16.01 12.54
CA HIS A 53 1.14 15.93 11.78
C HIS A 53 2.02 14.78 12.26
N THR A 54 2.41 13.92 11.32
CA THR A 54 3.49 12.94 11.47
C THR A 54 4.47 13.14 10.33
N GLU A 55 5.73 12.77 10.52
CA GLU A 55 6.74 12.87 9.46
C GLU A 55 7.02 11.50 8.85
N PHE A 56 6.82 11.38 7.54
CA PHE A 56 7.32 10.22 6.81
C PHE A 56 8.85 10.28 6.74
N THR A 57 9.51 9.25 7.19
CA THR A 57 10.98 9.13 7.15
C THR A 57 11.41 8.25 5.98
N THR A 58 11.34 6.94 6.14
CA THR A 58 11.72 5.97 5.10
C THR A 58 10.79 4.75 5.09
N VAL A 59 10.81 4.00 3.99
CA VAL A 59 10.13 2.70 3.90
C VAL A 59 10.64 1.73 4.96
N GLU A 60 11.95 1.75 5.21
CA GLU A 60 12.62 0.91 6.21
C GLU A 60 12.11 1.21 7.62
N ASP A 61 11.96 2.47 7.96
CA ASP A 61 11.44 2.89 9.26
C ASP A 61 9.96 2.50 9.43
N GLN A 62 9.13 2.72 8.40
CA GLN A 62 7.74 2.30 8.42
C GLN A 62 7.62 0.77 8.56
N ALA A 63 8.44 0.01 7.85
CA ALA A 63 8.47 -1.45 7.97
C ALA A 63 8.91 -1.90 9.37
N THR A 64 9.91 -1.23 9.97
CA THR A 64 10.36 -1.51 11.34
C THR A 64 9.25 -1.29 12.36
N GLN A 65 8.47 -0.21 12.24
CA GLN A 65 7.32 0.05 13.11
C GLN A 65 6.24 -1.04 12.98
N ALA A 66 5.92 -1.47 11.74
CA ALA A 66 4.99 -2.57 11.50
C ALA A 66 5.51 -3.92 12.05
N ILE A 67 6.79 -4.23 11.84
CA ILE A 67 7.45 -5.42 12.39
C ILE A 67 7.37 -5.43 13.93
N ASN A 68 7.67 -4.29 14.57
CA ASN A 68 7.59 -4.19 16.03
C ASN A 68 6.16 -4.43 16.53
N TYR A 69 5.15 -3.86 15.86
CA TYR A 69 3.75 -4.13 16.18
C TYR A 69 3.43 -5.64 16.10
N ILE A 70 3.82 -6.31 15.01
CA ILE A 70 3.58 -7.75 14.83
C ILE A 70 4.28 -8.56 15.93
N LYS A 71 5.51 -8.18 16.33
CA LYS A 71 6.24 -8.86 17.42
C LYS A 71 5.55 -8.70 18.78
N THR A 72 5.09 -7.50 19.10
CA THR A 72 4.51 -7.19 20.42
C THR A 72 3.06 -7.66 20.54
N GLU A 73 2.23 -7.40 19.54
CA GLU A 73 0.79 -7.65 19.62
C GLU A 73 0.38 -9.01 19.04
N LEU A 74 1.14 -9.52 18.04
CA LEU A 74 0.81 -10.75 17.31
C LEU A 74 1.86 -11.87 17.50
N LYS A 75 2.75 -11.75 18.48
CA LYS A 75 3.78 -12.77 18.83
C LYS A 75 4.68 -13.13 17.63
N GLY A 76 4.90 -12.20 16.71
CA GLY A 76 5.77 -12.38 15.55
C GLY A 76 5.13 -13.06 14.33
N TYR A 77 3.83 -13.35 14.35
CA TYR A 77 3.10 -13.99 13.27
C TYR A 77 1.90 -13.16 12.79
N LEU A 78 1.74 -13.03 11.48
CA LEU A 78 0.62 -12.37 10.81
C LEU A 78 0.07 -13.30 9.74
N ASP A 79 -1.24 -13.63 9.79
CA ASP A 79 -1.84 -14.58 8.83
C ASP A 79 -1.85 -14.01 7.41
N CYS A 80 -2.25 -12.76 7.24
CA CYS A 80 -2.31 -12.11 5.93
C CYS A 80 -1.91 -10.63 6.00
N ALA A 81 -1.26 -10.14 4.96
CA ALA A 81 -1.00 -8.72 4.74
C ALA A 81 -1.39 -8.30 3.33
N TYR A 82 -2.05 -7.15 3.20
CA TYR A 82 -2.33 -6.51 1.93
C TYR A 82 -1.70 -5.11 1.92
N GLY A 83 -0.82 -4.85 0.98
CA GLY A 83 -0.16 -3.56 0.81
C GLY A 83 -0.42 -2.97 -0.57
N LEU A 84 -1.03 -1.77 -0.61
CA LEU A 84 -1.25 -1.03 -1.84
C LEU A 84 -0.05 -0.13 -2.13
N SER A 85 0.56 -0.22 -3.31
CA SER A 85 1.58 0.74 -3.79
C SER A 85 2.73 0.93 -2.79
N LEU A 86 2.87 2.10 -2.13
CA LEU A 86 3.80 2.34 -1.02
C LEU A 86 3.64 1.26 0.07
N GLY A 87 2.40 0.90 0.42
CA GLY A 87 2.13 -0.15 1.40
C GLY A 87 2.68 -1.51 0.97
N GLY A 88 2.59 -1.84 -0.32
CA GLY A 88 3.22 -3.04 -0.87
C GLY A 88 4.75 -2.98 -0.84
N LYS A 89 5.36 -1.79 -0.98
CA LYS A 89 6.81 -1.58 -0.79
C LYS A 89 7.22 -1.76 0.67
N ILE A 90 6.44 -1.23 1.62
CA ILE A 90 6.66 -1.44 3.07
C ILE A 90 6.58 -2.94 3.39
N LEU A 91 5.52 -3.62 2.92
CA LEU A 91 5.34 -5.07 3.10
C LEU A 91 6.51 -5.87 2.50
N SER A 92 6.96 -5.52 1.29
CA SER A 92 8.12 -6.19 0.67
C SER A 92 9.40 -6.04 1.49
N HIS A 93 9.59 -4.89 2.15
CA HIS A 93 10.73 -4.68 3.04
C HIS A 93 10.59 -5.47 4.35
N MET A 94 9.40 -5.56 4.93
CA MET A 94 9.13 -6.42 6.09
C MET A 94 9.51 -7.87 5.80
N LEU A 95 9.09 -8.40 4.64
CA LEU A 95 9.44 -9.76 4.21
C LEU A 95 10.95 -9.92 3.95
N SER A 96 11.62 -8.88 3.45
CA SER A 96 13.07 -8.88 3.21
C SER A 96 13.87 -8.95 4.51
N CYS A 97 13.39 -8.32 5.59
CA CYS A 97 14.00 -8.38 6.91
C CYS A 97 13.94 -9.79 7.52
N GLY A 98 12.84 -10.53 7.28
CA GLY A 98 12.67 -11.89 7.81
C GLY A 98 12.55 -11.96 9.34
N GLU A 99 12.17 -10.86 9.99
CA GLU A 99 12.07 -10.75 11.45
C GLU A 99 10.71 -11.18 12.01
N VAL A 100 9.72 -11.31 11.14
CA VAL A 100 8.36 -11.78 11.42
C VAL A 100 7.91 -12.75 10.33
N ILE A 101 6.94 -13.59 10.65
CA ILE A 101 6.34 -14.52 9.69
C ILE A 101 5.03 -13.89 9.19
N VAL A 102 4.89 -13.78 7.88
CA VAL A 102 3.63 -13.39 7.20
C VAL A 102 3.17 -14.59 6.39
N GLY A 103 2.00 -15.15 6.69
CA GLY A 103 1.47 -16.34 6.01
C GLY A 103 1.18 -16.07 4.53
N HIS A 104 0.39 -15.05 4.24
CA HIS A 104 0.06 -14.61 2.88
C HIS A 104 0.35 -13.11 2.73
N ALA A 105 1.04 -12.73 1.67
CA ALA A 105 1.40 -11.34 1.41
C ALA A 105 0.90 -10.91 0.03
N VAL A 106 -0.02 -9.96 -0.02
CA VAL A 106 -0.56 -9.38 -1.26
C VAL A 106 0.05 -8.00 -1.47
N MET A 107 0.77 -7.83 -2.56
CA MET A 107 1.38 -6.58 -3.00
C MET A 107 0.60 -6.05 -4.21
N ASP A 108 -0.31 -5.10 -3.99
CA ASP A 108 -1.09 -4.49 -5.08
C ASP A 108 -0.31 -3.31 -5.67
N ALA A 109 0.15 -3.47 -6.90
CA ALA A 109 0.89 -2.48 -7.69
C ALA A 109 2.13 -1.91 -6.97
N ALA A 110 2.83 -2.74 -6.19
CA ALA A 110 3.99 -2.32 -5.40
C ALA A 110 5.19 -1.95 -6.28
N PRO A 111 5.84 -0.79 -6.05
CA PRO A 111 7.06 -0.41 -6.77
C PRO A 111 8.29 -1.09 -6.15
N LEU A 112 8.74 -2.19 -6.72
CA LEU A 112 9.84 -3.00 -6.19
C LEU A 112 11.21 -2.64 -6.78
N LEU A 113 11.24 -2.22 -8.05
CA LEU A 113 12.46 -1.82 -8.74
C LEU A 113 12.94 -0.43 -8.28
N PRO A 114 14.21 -0.30 -7.86
CA PRO A 114 14.77 1.01 -7.61
C PRO A 114 14.96 1.78 -8.93
N LEU A 115 14.86 3.10 -8.86
CA LEU A 115 15.17 3.99 -9.96
C LEU A 115 16.57 4.61 -9.80
N PRO A 116 17.22 5.04 -10.90
CA PRO A 116 18.44 5.81 -10.83
C PRO A 116 18.25 7.08 -9.99
N LYS A 117 19.18 7.39 -9.06
CA LYS A 117 19.07 8.51 -8.12
C LYS A 117 18.82 9.87 -8.78
N TRP A 118 19.39 10.09 -9.99
CA TRP A 118 19.19 11.33 -10.73
C TRP A 118 17.75 11.51 -11.23
N LEU A 119 17.01 10.41 -11.41
CA LEU A 119 15.62 10.42 -11.88
C LEU A 119 14.63 10.54 -10.71
N VAL A 120 14.95 10.00 -9.55
CA VAL A 120 14.02 9.95 -8.40
C VAL A 120 13.61 11.35 -7.95
N LYS A 121 14.58 12.29 -7.80
CA LYS A 121 14.29 13.66 -7.33
C LYS A 121 13.32 14.43 -8.24
N PRO A 122 13.52 14.53 -9.57
CA PRO A 122 12.57 15.21 -10.43
C PRO A 122 11.19 14.53 -10.47
N LEU A 123 11.13 13.20 -10.44
CA LEU A 123 9.86 12.47 -10.39
C LEU A 123 9.12 12.68 -9.06
N ALA A 124 9.82 12.68 -7.93
CA ALA A 124 9.24 13.01 -6.62
C ALA A 124 8.68 14.44 -6.60
N GLY A 125 9.42 15.40 -7.16
CA GLY A 125 8.96 16.78 -7.34
C GLY A 125 7.69 16.87 -8.20
N TYR A 126 7.68 16.17 -9.34
CA TYR A 126 6.52 16.08 -10.22
C TYR A 126 5.32 15.46 -9.50
N GLN A 127 5.50 14.32 -8.82
CA GLN A 127 4.43 13.67 -8.07
C GLN A 127 3.87 14.58 -6.96
N SER A 128 4.74 15.30 -6.25
CA SER A 128 4.29 16.25 -5.23
C SER A 128 3.47 17.41 -5.79
N LEU A 129 3.79 17.87 -7.01
CA LEU A 129 2.99 18.89 -7.73
C LEU A 129 1.63 18.32 -8.17
N ASN A 130 1.58 17.06 -8.61
CA ASN A 130 0.32 16.39 -8.94
C ASN A 130 -0.60 16.33 -7.71
N VAL A 131 -0.11 15.82 -6.59
CA VAL A 131 -0.89 15.72 -5.35
C VAL A 131 -1.31 17.13 -4.86
N TRP A 132 -0.40 18.11 -4.92
CA TRP A 132 -0.72 19.52 -4.62
C TRP A 132 -1.83 20.07 -5.52
N SER A 133 -1.79 19.79 -6.82
CA SER A 133 -2.82 20.22 -7.76
C SER A 133 -4.17 19.53 -7.52
N CYS A 134 -4.15 18.24 -7.18
CA CYS A 134 -5.34 17.50 -6.79
C CYS A 134 -6.01 18.08 -5.54
N TYR A 135 -5.23 18.54 -4.58
CA TYR A 135 -5.73 19.20 -3.38
C TYR A 135 -6.32 20.58 -3.68
N HIS A 136 -5.54 21.47 -4.35
CA HIS A 136 -5.95 22.87 -4.56
C HIS A 136 -6.98 23.06 -5.69
N TRP A 137 -6.92 22.23 -6.73
CA TRP A 137 -7.78 22.32 -7.92
C TRP A 137 -8.75 21.15 -8.06
N ARG A 138 -9.14 20.57 -6.93
CA ARG A 138 -10.01 19.38 -6.87
C ARG A 138 -11.29 19.51 -7.72
N GLY A 139 -11.94 20.67 -7.70
CA GLY A 139 -13.15 20.93 -8.51
C GLY A 139 -12.91 20.78 -10.02
N MET A 140 -11.79 21.31 -10.49
CA MET A 140 -11.36 21.18 -11.89
C MET A 140 -11.07 19.72 -12.24
N TRP A 141 -10.27 19.03 -11.41
CA TRP A 141 -9.94 17.63 -11.64
C TRP A 141 -11.19 16.74 -11.64
N ARG A 142 -12.17 17.01 -10.77
CA ARG A 142 -13.44 16.28 -10.73
C ARG A 142 -14.32 16.49 -11.96
N MET A 143 -14.22 17.65 -12.64
CA MET A 143 -14.87 17.89 -13.94
C MET A 143 -14.19 17.15 -15.08
N VAL A 144 -12.86 17.02 -15.04
CA VAL A 144 -12.05 16.34 -16.07
C VAL A 144 -12.17 14.83 -15.94
N PHE A 145 -12.03 14.30 -14.72
CA PHE A 145 -12.05 12.86 -14.42
C PHE A 145 -13.32 12.49 -13.65
N ARG A 146 -14.37 12.14 -14.37
CA ARG A 146 -15.71 11.87 -13.82
C ARG A 146 -15.92 10.44 -13.30
N SER A 147 -14.86 9.64 -13.11
CA SER A 147 -14.97 8.28 -12.59
C SER A 147 -15.05 8.25 -11.06
N HIS A 148 -15.72 7.24 -10.52
CA HIS A 148 -15.75 6.96 -9.07
C HIS A 148 -14.33 6.83 -8.52
N TYR A 149 -13.50 6.01 -9.15
CA TYR A 149 -12.09 5.80 -8.80
C TYR A 149 -11.33 7.12 -8.58
N PHE A 150 -11.38 8.04 -9.54
CA PHE A 150 -10.72 9.34 -9.41
C PHE A 150 -11.34 10.22 -8.31
N GLY A 151 -12.66 10.15 -8.13
CA GLY A 151 -13.35 10.85 -7.06
C GLY A 151 -12.83 10.46 -5.69
N VAL A 152 -12.67 9.16 -5.43
CA VAL A 152 -12.13 8.63 -4.17
C VAL A 152 -10.68 9.09 -3.95
N LEU A 153 -9.81 9.01 -4.97
CA LEU A 153 -8.42 9.48 -4.85
C LEU A 153 -8.31 10.98 -4.54
N LEU A 154 -9.17 11.81 -5.14
CA LEU A 154 -9.22 13.24 -4.84
C LEU A 154 -9.71 13.51 -3.41
N ASP A 155 -10.65 12.71 -2.91
CA ASP A 155 -11.15 12.82 -1.53
C ASP A 155 -10.09 12.38 -0.52
N GLU A 156 -9.33 11.32 -0.78
CA GLU A 156 -8.18 10.90 0.05
C GLU A 156 -7.08 11.96 0.06
N CYS A 157 -6.72 12.52 -1.10
CA CYS A 157 -5.76 13.62 -1.18
C CYS A 157 -6.20 14.82 -0.31
N ARG A 158 -7.50 15.14 -0.29
CA ARG A 158 -8.04 16.22 0.54
C ARG A 158 -7.89 15.92 2.04
N LYS A 159 -8.02 14.66 2.46
CA LYS A 159 -7.92 14.26 3.86
C LYS A 159 -6.46 14.29 4.36
N THR A 160 -5.53 13.74 3.56
CA THR A 160 -4.15 13.51 3.97
C THR A 160 -3.22 14.71 3.74
N PHE A 161 -3.39 15.43 2.62
CA PHE A 161 -2.49 16.51 2.22
C PHE A 161 -2.32 17.63 3.25
N PRO A 162 -3.33 18.08 4.02
CA PRO A 162 -3.16 19.09 5.07
C PRO A 162 -2.15 18.70 6.15
N TRP A 163 -1.94 17.40 6.37
CA TRP A 163 -1.11 16.86 7.45
C TRP A 163 0.34 16.61 7.03
N GLY A 164 0.58 16.00 5.87
CA GLY A 164 1.92 15.67 5.36
C GLY A 164 2.46 16.65 4.30
N GLY A 165 1.55 17.25 3.56
CA GLY A 165 1.87 18.21 2.52
C GLY A 165 2.74 17.62 1.40
N ARG A 166 3.41 18.52 0.69
CA ARG A 166 4.31 18.14 -0.41
C ARG A 166 5.54 17.37 0.07
N ARG A 167 6.00 17.64 1.31
CA ARG A 167 7.21 17.03 1.85
C ARG A 167 7.03 15.54 2.03
N ALA A 168 5.95 15.09 2.68
CA ALA A 168 5.67 13.67 2.86
C ALA A 168 5.57 12.92 1.52
N VAL A 169 4.97 13.55 0.49
CA VAL A 169 4.90 12.97 -0.87
C VAL A 169 6.31 12.83 -1.48
N ILE A 170 7.17 13.85 -1.34
CA ILE A 170 8.55 13.82 -1.87
C ILE A 170 9.37 12.73 -1.15
N ASP A 171 9.34 12.73 0.17
CA ASP A 171 10.12 11.80 1.00
C ASP A 171 9.64 10.36 0.79
N GLY A 172 8.31 10.15 0.76
CA GLY A 172 7.72 8.85 0.46
C GLY A 172 8.09 8.33 -0.93
N TYR A 173 7.93 9.15 -1.96
CA TYR A 173 8.32 8.77 -3.33
C TYR A 173 9.82 8.51 -3.44
N HIS A 174 10.64 9.35 -2.82
CA HIS A 174 12.08 9.16 -2.80
C HIS A 174 12.46 7.83 -2.14
N SER A 175 11.92 7.55 -0.95
CA SER A 175 12.21 6.31 -0.22
C SER A 175 11.77 5.07 -1.00
N VAL A 176 10.56 5.07 -1.55
CA VAL A 176 10.03 3.96 -2.36
C VAL A 176 11.00 3.52 -3.47
N TYR A 177 11.57 4.48 -4.20
CA TYR A 177 12.42 4.18 -5.36
C TYR A 177 13.93 4.13 -5.06
N THR A 178 14.35 4.43 -3.82
CA THR A 178 15.77 4.30 -3.40
C THR A 178 16.00 3.08 -2.53
N THR A 179 14.97 2.58 -1.80
CA THR A 179 15.06 1.36 -0.99
C THR A 179 15.27 0.15 -1.88
N LYS A 180 16.36 -0.56 -1.64
CA LYS A 180 16.70 -1.80 -2.34
C LYS A 180 16.19 -3.00 -1.56
N LEU A 181 15.78 -4.01 -2.29
CA LEU A 181 15.40 -5.32 -1.76
C LEU A 181 16.41 -6.35 -2.27
N GLU A 182 16.98 -7.15 -1.40
CA GLU A 182 17.94 -8.19 -1.78
C GLU A 182 17.26 -9.55 -2.00
N ARG A 183 16.25 -9.84 -1.18
CA ARG A 183 15.44 -11.04 -1.25
C ARG A 183 14.07 -10.76 -0.65
N ILE A 184 13.11 -11.61 -0.93
CA ILE A 184 11.82 -11.65 -0.24
C ILE A 184 11.65 -13.05 0.32
N CYS A 185 11.50 -13.14 1.64
CA CYS A 185 11.38 -14.38 2.39
C CYS A 185 10.05 -14.44 3.12
N GLY A 186 9.50 -15.63 3.25
CA GLY A 186 8.28 -15.90 4.02
C GLY A 186 7.08 -16.12 3.12
N GLY A 187 6.07 -16.74 3.64
CA GLY A 187 4.73 -16.96 3.16
C GLY A 187 4.47 -17.17 1.67
N ASP A 188 3.20 -17.18 1.37
CA ASP A 188 2.69 -17.16 0.01
C ASP A 188 2.59 -15.72 -0.49
N VAL A 189 3.36 -15.37 -1.54
CA VAL A 189 3.51 -13.99 -2.01
C VAL A 189 2.74 -13.81 -3.32
N HIS A 190 1.83 -12.84 -3.32
CA HIS A 190 1.02 -12.45 -4.46
C HIS A 190 1.36 -11.03 -4.91
N TYR A 191 1.44 -10.83 -6.22
CA TYR A 191 1.58 -9.51 -6.81
C TYR A 191 0.42 -9.24 -7.77
N TRP A 192 -0.36 -8.23 -7.46
CA TRP A 192 -1.55 -7.84 -8.21
C TRP A 192 -1.32 -6.54 -8.95
N TYR A 193 -1.83 -6.41 -10.18
CA TYR A 193 -1.83 -5.13 -10.89
C TYR A 193 -2.85 -5.08 -12.03
N GLY A 194 -3.24 -3.87 -12.43
CA GLY A 194 -4.17 -3.63 -13.51
C GLY A 194 -3.50 -3.55 -14.88
N THR A 195 -4.21 -3.99 -15.96
CA THR A 195 -3.64 -3.93 -17.32
C THR A 195 -3.36 -2.51 -17.80
N LYS A 196 -4.05 -1.47 -17.28
CA LYS A 196 -3.81 -0.08 -17.68
C LYS A 196 -2.50 0.50 -17.14
N GLU A 197 -1.91 -0.14 -16.13
CA GLU A 197 -0.60 0.22 -15.58
C GLU A 197 0.52 -0.78 -15.94
N SER A 198 0.24 -1.77 -16.81
CA SER A 198 1.18 -2.85 -17.13
C SER A 198 2.56 -2.37 -17.57
N PHE A 199 2.65 -1.19 -18.19
CA PHE A 199 3.94 -0.62 -18.60
C PHE A 199 4.88 -0.39 -17.40
N VAL A 200 4.33 -0.01 -16.25
CA VAL A 200 5.08 0.21 -15.00
C VAL A 200 5.11 -1.04 -14.14
N ALA A 201 3.98 -1.75 -14.01
CA ALA A 201 3.82 -2.84 -13.06
C ALA A 201 4.43 -4.18 -13.51
N LYS A 202 4.45 -4.47 -14.83
CA LYS A 202 5.04 -5.71 -15.34
C LYS A 202 6.54 -5.83 -15.04
N PRO A 203 7.39 -4.79 -15.21
CA PRO A 203 8.79 -4.86 -14.78
C PRO A 203 8.95 -5.09 -13.26
N GLN A 204 8.02 -4.60 -12.45
CA GLN A 204 8.02 -4.82 -11.00
C GLN A 204 7.74 -6.31 -10.68
N SER A 205 6.73 -6.91 -11.33
CA SER A 205 6.41 -8.32 -11.13
C SER A 205 7.54 -9.24 -11.61
N GLU A 206 8.19 -8.91 -12.74
CA GLU A 206 9.36 -9.64 -13.24
C GLU A 206 10.56 -9.53 -12.27
N HIS A 207 10.71 -8.38 -11.60
CA HIS A 207 11.72 -8.20 -10.57
C HIS A 207 11.37 -9.01 -9.31
N LEU A 208 10.10 -9.03 -8.90
CA LEU A 208 9.65 -9.86 -7.79
C LEU A 208 10.00 -11.34 -8.00
N LEU A 209 9.75 -11.88 -9.19
CA LEU A 209 10.07 -13.27 -9.50
C LEU A 209 11.57 -13.60 -9.40
N LYS A 210 12.46 -12.61 -9.50
CA LYS A 210 13.91 -12.79 -9.23
C LYS A 210 14.20 -12.83 -7.72
N LEU A 211 13.43 -12.11 -6.91
CA LEU A 211 13.58 -12.05 -5.45
C LEU A 211 12.82 -13.17 -4.74
N CYS A 212 11.72 -13.64 -5.33
CA CYS A 212 10.81 -14.67 -4.83
C CYS A 212 10.27 -15.48 -6.03
N PRO A 213 10.97 -16.55 -6.47
CA PRO A 213 10.59 -17.30 -7.69
C PRO A 213 9.21 -17.96 -7.63
N ASN A 214 8.70 -18.22 -6.44
CA ASN A 214 7.40 -18.86 -6.21
C ASN A 214 6.25 -17.85 -6.05
N ALA A 215 6.48 -16.55 -6.27
CA ALA A 215 5.44 -15.55 -6.16
C ALA A 215 4.38 -15.72 -7.25
N HIS A 216 3.11 -15.51 -6.88
CA HIS A 216 1.95 -15.56 -7.77
C HIS A 216 1.68 -14.18 -8.36
N ILE A 217 1.58 -14.11 -9.69
CA ILE A 217 1.30 -12.85 -10.39
C ILE A 217 -0.11 -12.89 -10.95
N GLU A 218 -0.92 -11.89 -10.55
CA GLU A 218 -2.30 -11.74 -11.03
C GLU A 218 -2.50 -10.39 -11.73
N VAL A 219 -3.12 -10.44 -12.91
CA VAL A 219 -3.31 -9.26 -13.77
C VAL A 219 -4.79 -9.00 -13.99
N PHE A 220 -5.27 -7.82 -13.59
CA PHE A 220 -6.68 -7.46 -13.65
C PHE A 220 -7.00 -6.64 -14.90
N PRO A 221 -7.90 -7.15 -15.78
CA PRO A 221 -8.23 -6.48 -17.03
C PRO A 221 -8.86 -5.10 -16.80
N LYS A 222 -8.41 -4.11 -17.58
CA LYS A 222 -8.98 -2.74 -17.62
C LYS A 222 -8.88 -1.94 -16.31
N MET A 223 -8.14 -2.40 -15.30
CA MET A 223 -7.89 -1.70 -14.05
C MET A 223 -6.69 -0.77 -14.14
N ASN A 224 -6.75 0.36 -13.44
CA ASN A 224 -5.65 1.26 -13.12
C ASN A 224 -5.03 0.89 -11.76
N HIS A 225 -4.02 1.65 -11.35
CA HIS A 225 -3.29 1.55 -10.09
C HIS A 225 -4.23 1.62 -8.86
N GLY A 226 -4.36 0.52 -8.11
CA GLY A 226 -5.26 0.43 -6.94
C GLY A 226 -6.76 0.50 -7.26
N GLN A 227 -7.16 0.49 -8.54
CA GLN A 227 -8.56 0.62 -8.93
C GLN A 227 -9.39 -0.62 -8.52
N LEU A 228 -8.78 -1.79 -8.47
CA LEU A 228 -9.45 -3.01 -8.02
C LEU A 228 -10.00 -2.84 -6.60
N LEU A 229 -9.17 -2.34 -5.69
CA LEU A 229 -9.58 -2.06 -4.31
C LEU A 229 -10.73 -1.07 -4.23
N ILE A 230 -10.66 0.02 -5.01
CA ILE A 230 -11.62 1.13 -4.93
C ILE A 230 -12.96 0.78 -5.56
N ASP A 231 -12.95 0.20 -6.75
CA ASP A 231 -14.17 -0.04 -7.52
C ASP A 231 -14.76 -1.46 -7.31
N HIS A 232 -13.94 -2.42 -6.83
CA HIS A 232 -14.33 -3.82 -6.65
C HIS A 232 -13.88 -4.40 -5.28
N PRO A 233 -14.19 -3.75 -4.14
CA PRO A 233 -13.73 -4.21 -2.82
C PRO A 233 -14.25 -5.62 -2.47
N LEU A 234 -15.42 -6.01 -2.99
CA LEU A 234 -15.96 -7.37 -2.79
C LEU A 234 -15.09 -8.44 -3.46
N GLU A 235 -14.54 -8.17 -4.65
CA GLU A 235 -13.62 -9.09 -5.31
C GLU A 235 -12.31 -9.22 -4.52
N VAL A 236 -11.77 -8.12 -4.02
CA VAL A 236 -10.58 -8.13 -3.15
C VAL A 236 -10.86 -8.92 -1.87
N ALA A 237 -12.01 -8.69 -1.22
CA ALA A 237 -12.41 -9.42 -0.02
C ALA A 237 -12.49 -10.92 -0.26
N SER A 238 -13.18 -11.35 -1.33
CA SER A 238 -13.31 -12.75 -1.68
C SER A 238 -11.97 -13.44 -1.92
N ARG A 239 -11.04 -12.73 -2.59
CA ARG A 239 -9.69 -13.25 -2.84
C ARG A 239 -8.89 -13.40 -1.55
N ILE A 240 -8.91 -12.40 -0.66
CA ILE A 240 -8.22 -12.46 0.64
C ILE A 240 -8.76 -13.62 1.49
N ILE A 241 -10.08 -13.82 1.54
CA ILE A 241 -10.70 -14.94 2.26
C ILE A 241 -10.22 -16.29 1.70
N ASN A 242 -10.14 -16.41 0.36
CA ASN A 242 -9.72 -17.64 -0.29
C ASN A 242 -8.23 -17.98 -0.10
N LEU A 243 -7.37 -17.02 0.26
CA LEU A 243 -5.95 -17.30 0.57
C LEU A 243 -5.79 -18.11 1.86
N LEU A 244 -6.77 -18.03 2.78
CA LEU A 244 -6.72 -18.68 4.09
C LEU A 244 -7.49 -20.00 4.17
N ASN A 245 -8.19 -20.37 3.09
CA ASN A 245 -8.96 -21.63 2.98
C ASN A 245 -8.19 -22.67 2.15
#